data_0f026084a9d989ca5e25a2c4431d7f18
#
_entry.id   0f026084a9d989ca5e25a2c4431d7f18
#
_cell.length_a   1.000
_cell.length_b   1.000
_cell.length_c   1.000
_cell.angle_alpha   90.00
_cell.angle_beta   90.00
_cell.angle_gamma   90.00
#
_symmetry.space_group_name_H-M   'P 1'
#
loop_
_entity.id
_entity.type
_entity.pdbx_description
1 polymer ?
#
loop_
_entity_poly.entity_id
_entity_poly.type
_entity_poly.pdbx_seq_one_letter_code
_entity_poly.pdbx_strand_id
1 'polypeptide(L)'
;RCYACQACSIACKDWHGIEPGAEKFMTVYEWEEGTFPNIRLHSLAFPCAHCEDPACLKVCESGAIYKEDEFGAVLVDQDKCTGCRKCYSACPYGAPRFASDEPTCKMSKCDMCIDRLAEGKQPACTQSCPLRAFDFGPIDGLVEKYGDVRYCAGMPAPEATKPSYIIWNPREKTPLLPYDADEAIRLNQQRGDLGTMFESAEDLKTFDEGTIRRNELKMKHDSVIDLMRATRNDMA
;
A
#
# COMPACT_ATOMS: atom_id res chain seq x y z
N ARG A 1 3.57 3.48 -7.98
CA ARG A 1 2.18 3.85 -8.35
C ARG A 1 1.21 3.77 -7.17
N CYS A 2 1.52 2.97 -6.14
CA CYS A 2 0.69 2.92 -4.94
C CYS A 2 0.67 4.29 -4.26
N TYR A 3 -0.51 4.74 -3.81
CA TYR A 3 -0.70 5.95 -3.01
C TYR A 3 -1.58 5.68 -1.77
N ALA A 4 -1.58 4.44 -1.33
CA ALA A 4 -2.23 3.96 -0.11
C ALA A 4 -3.75 4.18 0.00
N CYS A 5 -4.49 4.19 -1.10
CA CYS A 5 -5.95 4.41 -1.10
C CYS A 5 -6.79 3.29 -0.45
N GLN A 6 -6.18 2.17 -0.04
CA GLN A 6 -6.81 1.02 0.60
C GLN A 6 -7.85 0.25 -0.27
N ALA A 7 -8.09 0.63 -1.52
CA ALA A 7 -9.08 -0.05 -2.38
C ALA A 7 -8.83 -1.57 -2.48
N CYS A 8 -7.57 -1.98 -2.57
CA CYS A 8 -7.18 -3.40 -2.59
C CYS A 8 -7.50 -4.13 -1.28
N SER A 9 -7.35 -3.47 -0.14
CA SER A 9 -7.68 -4.04 1.18
C SER A 9 -9.18 -4.21 1.36
N ILE A 10 -9.96 -3.21 0.95
CA ILE A 10 -11.43 -3.23 1.01
C ILE A 10 -11.98 -4.31 0.08
N ALA A 11 -11.55 -4.33 -1.18
CA ALA A 11 -12.00 -5.34 -2.14
C ALA A 11 -11.61 -6.78 -1.72
N CYS A 12 -10.46 -6.95 -1.07
CA CYS A 12 -10.06 -8.24 -0.51
C CYS A 12 -10.98 -8.67 0.63
N LYS A 13 -11.32 -7.75 1.54
CA LYS A 13 -12.26 -8.04 2.63
C LYS A 13 -13.65 -8.39 2.12
N ASP A 14 -14.16 -7.60 1.19
CA ASP A 14 -15.48 -7.81 0.59
C ASP A 14 -15.55 -9.18 -0.10
N TRP A 15 -14.55 -9.51 -0.93
CA TRP A 15 -14.51 -10.78 -1.64
C TRP A 15 -14.47 -12.00 -0.71
N HIS A 16 -13.76 -11.91 0.41
CA HIS A 16 -13.58 -13.01 1.36
C HIS A 16 -14.57 -12.98 2.54
N GLY A 17 -15.53 -12.06 2.54
CA GLY A 17 -16.50 -11.92 3.63
C GLY A 17 -15.85 -11.59 4.98
N ILE A 18 -14.74 -10.85 4.98
CA ILE A 18 -14.05 -10.46 6.20
C ILE A 18 -14.70 -9.21 6.78
N GLU A 19 -15.25 -9.33 7.98
CA GLU A 19 -15.88 -8.23 8.70
C GLU A 19 -14.95 -7.02 8.91
N PRO A 20 -15.50 -5.82 9.09
CA PRO A 20 -14.73 -4.65 9.49
C PRO A 20 -13.93 -4.91 10.77
N GLY A 21 -12.65 -4.58 10.77
CA GLY A 21 -11.78 -4.82 11.91
C GLY A 21 -10.32 -5.07 11.53
N ALA A 22 -9.56 -5.59 12.47
CA ALA A 22 -8.12 -5.79 12.35
C ALA A 22 -7.72 -6.92 11.39
N GLU A 23 -8.59 -7.93 11.21
CA GLU A 23 -8.34 -9.02 10.27
C GLU A 23 -8.33 -8.51 8.84
N LYS A 24 -7.25 -8.73 8.13
CA LYS A 24 -7.09 -8.36 6.72
C LYS A 24 -5.98 -9.18 6.07
N PHE A 25 -6.18 -9.60 4.83
CA PHE A 25 -5.17 -10.34 4.05
C PHE A 25 -4.26 -9.41 3.25
N MET A 26 -4.77 -8.24 2.87
CA MET A 26 -4.01 -7.20 2.20
C MET A 26 -3.69 -6.08 3.20
N THR A 27 -2.40 -5.82 3.42
CA THR A 27 -1.94 -4.71 4.26
C THR A 27 -1.29 -3.64 3.39
N VAL A 28 -1.63 -2.39 3.63
CA VAL A 28 -0.99 -1.25 2.97
C VAL A 28 -0.14 -0.53 4.02
N TYR A 29 1.15 -0.47 3.75
CA TYR A 29 2.14 0.22 4.57
C TYR A 29 2.44 1.58 3.97
N GLU A 30 2.65 2.56 4.83
CA GLU A 30 3.08 3.91 4.47
C GLU A 30 4.22 4.32 5.38
N TRP A 31 5.23 4.96 4.83
CA TRP A 31 6.33 5.52 5.61
C TRP A 31 6.94 6.73 4.91
N GLU A 32 7.57 7.57 5.69
CA GLU A 32 8.28 8.74 5.22
C GLU A 32 9.79 8.50 5.26
N GLU A 33 10.49 9.06 4.29
CA GLU A 33 11.94 9.03 4.18
C GLU A 33 12.47 10.42 3.87
N GLY A 34 13.59 10.77 4.49
CA GLY A 34 14.24 12.06 4.30
C GLY A 34 13.92 13.08 5.38
N THR A 35 14.32 14.32 5.16
CA THR A 35 14.11 15.45 6.04
C THR A 35 13.57 16.63 5.26
N PHE A 36 12.75 17.45 5.92
CA PHE A 36 12.20 18.66 5.27
C PHE A 36 13.33 19.55 4.72
N PRO A 37 13.21 20.09 3.49
CA PRO A 37 12.07 19.98 2.56
C PRO A 37 12.10 18.74 1.64
N ASN A 38 13.04 17.85 1.78
CA ASN A 38 13.26 16.69 0.90
C ASN A 38 12.62 15.41 1.46
N ILE A 39 11.37 15.50 1.91
CA ILE A 39 10.61 14.35 2.39
C ILE A 39 10.03 13.57 1.20
N ARG A 40 10.10 12.26 1.28
CA ARG A 40 9.47 11.32 0.35
C ARG A 40 8.48 10.45 1.10
N LEU A 41 7.27 10.35 0.59
CA LEU A 41 6.27 9.41 1.05
C LEU A 41 6.32 8.14 0.20
N HIS A 42 6.42 7.01 0.88
CA HIS A 42 6.41 5.69 0.26
C HIS A 42 5.16 4.93 0.67
N SER A 43 4.65 4.11 -0.24
CA SER A 43 3.50 3.25 0.03
C SER A 43 3.72 1.88 -0.59
N LEU A 44 3.47 0.83 0.17
CA LEU A 44 3.56 -0.54 -0.26
C LEU A 44 2.32 -1.31 0.19
N ALA A 45 1.57 -1.83 -0.75
CA ALA A 45 0.51 -2.79 -0.47
C ALA A 45 1.06 -4.20 -0.60
N PHE A 46 0.98 -4.98 0.47
CA PHE A 46 1.62 -6.28 0.57
C PHE A 46 0.65 -7.33 1.15
N PRO A 47 0.27 -8.35 0.35
CA PRO A 47 -0.50 -9.52 0.79
C PRO A 47 0.44 -10.61 1.32
N CYS A 48 -0.06 -11.84 1.47
CA CYS A 48 0.81 -13.01 1.58
C CYS A 48 1.70 -13.13 0.34
N ALA A 49 2.99 -13.38 0.53
CA ALA A 49 3.93 -13.52 -0.57
C ALA A 49 3.92 -14.90 -1.25
N HIS A 50 3.12 -15.85 -0.76
CA HIS A 50 3.04 -17.23 -1.28
C HIS A 50 4.41 -17.84 -1.59
N CYS A 51 5.31 -17.74 -0.64
CA CYS A 51 6.73 -18.07 -0.74
C CYS A 51 6.99 -19.42 -1.42
N GLU A 52 8.09 -19.54 -2.14
CA GLU A 52 8.57 -20.83 -2.70
C GLU A 52 8.98 -21.79 -1.56
N ASP A 53 9.59 -21.21 -0.50
CA ASP A 53 10.00 -21.92 0.71
C ASP A 53 9.27 -21.37 1.95
N PRO A 54 7.97 -21.72 2.14
CA PRO A 54 7.13 -21.04 3.13
C PRO A 54 7.44 -21.50 4.56
N ALA A 55 7.99 -20.59 5.38
CA ALA A 55 8.28 -20.84 6.80
C ALA A 55 7.03 -21.26 7.60
N CYS A 56 5.86 -20.71 7.26
CA CYS A 56 4.60 -21.08 7.92
C CYS A 56 4.19 -22.53 7.69
N LEU A 57 4.51 -23.10 6.53
CA LEU A 57 4.26 -24.51 6.20
C LEU A 57 5.18 -25.42 7.01
N LYS A 58 6.46 -25.08 7.12
CA LYS A 58 7.47 -25.87 7.83
C LYS A 58 7.14 -26.10 9.31
N VAL A 59 6.46 -25.15 9.94
CA VAL A 59 6.10 -25.22 11.37
C VAL A 59 4.68 -25.74 11.62
N CYS A 60 3.94 -26.09 10.57
CA CYS A 60 2.57 -26.56 10.70
C CYS A 60 2.52 -28.08 10.99
N GLU A 61 2.55 -28.43 12.26
CA GLU A 61 2.55 -29.83 12.71
C GLU A 61 1.27 -30.58 12.36
N SER A 62 0.14 -29.88 12.25
CA SER A 62 -1.13 -30.49 11.85
C SER A 62 -1.25 -30.73 10.34
N GLY A 63 -0.29 -30.26 9.53
CA GLY A 63 -0.36 -30.34 8.08
C GLY A 63 -1.50 -29.52 7.47
N ALA A 64 -2.03 -28.55 8.20
CA ALA A 64 -3.10 -27.67 7.71
C ALA A 64 -2.63 -26.71 6.60
N ILE A 65 -1.35 -26.32 6.60
CA ILE A 65 -0.81 -25.43 5.57
C ILE A 65 -0.17 -26.29 4.48
N TYR A 66 -0.54 -26.02 3.24
CA TYR A 66 -0.03 -26.75 2.07
C TYR A 66 0.21 -25.78 0.90
N LYS A 67 1.00 -26.21 -0.07
CA LYS A 67 1.21 -25.50 -1.32
C LYS A 67 0.42 -26.18 -2.42
N GLU A 68 -0.35 -25.40 -3.12
CA GLU A 68 -1.14 -25.83 -4.26
C GLU A 68 -0.25 -25.76 -5.52
N ASP A 69 -0.38 -26.73 -6.42
CA ASP A 69 0.58 -26.94 -7.51
C ASP A 69 0.30 -26.08 -8.76
N GLU A 70 -0.96 -25.75 -9.03
CA GLU A 70 -1.35 -25.06 -10.28
C GLU A 70 -0.90 -23.60 -10.29
N PHE A 71 -1.21 -22.86 -9.19
CA PHE A 71 -0.88 -21.45 -9.06
C PHE A 71 0.28 -21.19 -8.11
N GLY A 72 0.79 -22.21 -7.42
CA GLY A 72 1.81 -22.09 -6.40
C GLY A 72 1.30 -21.40 -5.13
N ALA A 73 -0.01 -21.37 -4.91
CA ALA A 73 -0.62 -20.75 -3.75
C ALA A 73 -0.32 -21.54 -2.47
N VAL A 74 0.08 -20.85 -1.41
CA VAL A 74 0.16 -21.44 -0.07
C VAL A 74 -1.20 -21.28 0.59
N LEU A 75 -1.87 -22.36 0.90
CA LEU A 75 -3.25 -22.43 1.36
C LEU A 75 -3.37 -23.03 2.76
N VAL A 76 -4.56 -22.96 3.33
CA VAL A 76 -4.88 -23.47 4.66
C VAL A 76 -6.12 -24.36 4.58
N ASP A 77 -5.95 -25.61 5.01
CA ASP A 77 -7.05 -26.53 5.26
C ASP A 77 -7.64 -26.18 6.64
N GLN A 78 -8.83 -25.61 6.63
CA GLN A 78 -9.49 -25.17 7.86
C GLN A 78 -9.89 -26.33 8.77
N ASP A 79 -10.10 -27.52 8.25
CA ASP A 79 -10.49 -28.69 9.05
C ASP A 79 -9.31 -29.23 9.85
N LYS A 80 -8.09 -29.10 9.33
CA LYS A 80 -6.85 -29.50 10.02
C LYS A 80 -6.26 -28.44 10.90
N CYS A 81 -6.64 -27.16 10.74
CA CYS A 81 -6.08 -26.08 11.51
C CYS A 81 -6.52 -26.13 12.97
N THR A 82 -5.55 -26.21 13.88
CA THR A 82 -5.77 -26.26 15.35
C THR A 82 -5.70 -24.90 16.04
N GLY A 83 -5.41 -23.81 15.32
CA GLY A 83 -5.26 -22.49 15.91
C GLY A 83 -3.98 -22.27 16.74
N CYS A 84 -2.98 -23.15 16.64
CA CYS A 84 -1.77 -23.13 17.49
C CYS A 84 -0.85 -21.91 17.32
N ARG A 85 -1.09 -21.05 16.35
CA ARG A 85 -0.38 -19.78 16.07
C ARG A 85 1.13 -19.89 15.73
N LYS A 86 1.71 -21.08 15.61
CA LYS A 86 3.12 -21.26 15.24
C LYS A 86 3.45 -20.61 13.89
N CYS A 87 2.53 -20.69 12.93
CA CYS A 87 2.66 -20.07 11.60
C CYS A 87 2.73 -18.53 11.66
N TYR A 88 2.05 -17.90 12.63
CA TYR A 88 2.13 -16.45 12.84
C TYR A 88 3.53 -16.04 13.29
N SER A 89 4.10 -16.73 14.25
CA SER A 89 5.44 -16.43 14.77
C SER A 89 6.54 -16.75 13.75
N ALA A 90 6.33 -17.72 12.86
CA ALA A 90 7.30 -18.15 11.86
C ALA A 90 7.30 -17.27 10.59
N CYS A 91 6.20 -16.58 10.31
CA CYS A 91 6.08 -15.76 9.08
C CYS A 91 6.76 -14.41 9.26
N PRO A 92 7.84 -14.13 8.53
CA PRO A 92 8.55 -12.85 8.66
C PRO A 92 7.74 -11.66 8.13
N TYR A 93 6.70 -11.91 7.32
CA TYR A 93 5.84 -10.88 6.73
C TYR A 93 4.52 -10.67 7.48
N GLY A 94 4.26 -11.45 8.54
CA GLY A 94 3.03 -11.36 9.32
C GLY A 94 1.76 -11.64 8.51
N ALA A 95 1.84 -12.54 7.51
CA ALA A 95 0.69 -12.85 6.65
C ALA A 95 -0.43 -13.66 7.34
N PRO A 96 -0.15 -14.64 8.24
CA PRO A 96 -1.19 -15.33 8.98
C PRO A 96 -2.00 -14.37 9.86
N ARG A 97 -3.33 -14.53 9.86
CA ARG A 97 -4.26 -13.71 10.64
C ARG A 97 -5.18 -14.59 11.48
N PHE A 98 -5.76 -13.98 12.49
CA PHE A 98 -6.74 -14.61 13.37
C PHE A 98 -7.84 -13.61 13.65
N ALA A 99 -9.09 -14.04 13.53
CA ALA A 99 -10.25 -13.17 13.74
C ALA A 99 -10.42 -12.76 15.21
N SER A 100 -9.91 -13.58 16.13
CA SER A 100 -9.96 -13.31 17.57
C SER A 100 -8.73 -13.87 18.30
N ASP A 101 -8.58 -13.48 19.57
CA ASP A 101 -7.51 -13.99 20.45
C ASP A 101 -7.84 -15.34 21.08
N GLU A 102 -9.01 -15.91 20.80
CA GLU A 102 -9.40 -17.20 21.31
C GLU A 102 -8.42 -18.31 20.92
N PRO A 103 -8.04 -19.22 21.84
CA PRO A 103 -7.06 -20.27 21.54
C PRO A 103 -7.45 -21.21 20.40
N THR A 104 -8.75 -21.37 20.16
CA THR A 104 -9.30 -22.24 19.10
C THR A 104 -9.53 -21.51 17.77
N CYS A 105 -9.28 -20.20 17.73
CA CYS A 105 -9.43 -19.42 16.51
C CYS A 105 -8.48 -19.93 15.43
N LYS A 106 -9.04 -20.37 14.31
CA LYS A 106 -8.29 -20.90 13.18
C LYS A 106 -7.61 -19.79 12.40
N MET A 107 -6.48 -20.11 11.81
CA MET A 107 -5.70 -19.16 11.01
C MET A 107 -6.35 -18.90 9.66
N SER A 108 -6.39 -17.65 9.29
CA SER A 108 -6.75 -17.18 7.95
C SER A 108 -5.60 -16.41 7.29
N LYS A 109 -5.55 -16.36 5.98
CA LYS A 109 -4.60 -15.58 5.22
C LYS A 109 -5.02 -15.45 3.75
N CYS A 110 -4.35 -14.60 3.01
CA CYS A 110 -4.51 -14.53 1.55
C CYS A 110 -4.43 -15.94 0.93
N ASP A 111 -5.40 -16.29 0.12
CA ASP A 111 -5.52 -17.54 -0.63
C ASP A 111 -5.17 -17.37 -2.12
N MET A 112 -4.63 -16.20 -2.51
CA MET A 112 -4.36 -15.81 -3.90
C MET A 112 -5.64 -15.64 -4.74
N CYS A 113 -6.82 -15.67 -4.12
CA CYS A 113 -8.12 -15.72 -4.80
C CYS A 113 -8.17 -16.87 -5.83
N ILE A 114 -7.79 -18.09 -5.43
CA ILE A 114 -7.72 -19.25 -6.33
C ILE A 114 -9.04 -19.57 -7.02
N ASP A 115 -10.16 -19.28 -6.37
CA ASP A 115 -11.51 -19.38 -6.93
C ASP A 115 -11.66 -18.51 -8.19
N ARG A 116 -11.17 -17.27 -8.11
CA ARG A 116 -11.15 -16.34 -9.25
C ARG A 116 -10.17 -16.75 -10.34
N LEU A 117 -8.99 -17.23 -9.93
CA LEU A 117 -7.97 -17.71 -10.87
C LEU A 117 -8.45 -18.91 -11.66
N ALA A 118 -9.16 -19.85 -11.03
CA ALA A 118 -9.77 -21.00 -11.69
C ALA A 118 -10.82 -20.59 -12.77
N GLU A 119 -11.42 -19.40 -12.62
CA GLU A 119 -12.30 -18.80 -13.62
C GLU A 119 -11.56 -17.92 -14.65
N GLY A 120 -10.23 -17.88 -14.62
CA GLY A 120 -9.42 -17.01 -15.49
C GLY A 120 -9.49 -15.53 -15.15
N LYS A 121 -9.93 -15.18 -13.93
CA LYS A 121 -10.04 -13.80 -13.46
C LYS A 121 -8.83 -13.42 -12.63
N GLN A 122 -8.51 -12.13 -12.60
CA GLN A 122 -7.46 -11.57 -11.75
C GLN A 122 -7.88 -11.57 -10.26
N PRO A 123 -6.91 -11.65 -9.31
CA PRO A 123 -7.21 -11.46 -7.89
C PRO A 123 -7.95 -10.15 -7.63
N ALA A 124 -8.84 -10.15 -6.63
CA ALA A 124 -9.68 -8.99 -6.30
C ALA A 124 -8.86 -7.71 -6.04
N CYS A 125 -7.74 -7.83 -5.32
CA CYS A 125 -6.84 -6.70 -5.04
C CYS A 125 -6.20 -6.10 -6.29
N THR A 126 -5.81 -6.93 -7.26
CA THR A 126 -5.22 -6.49 -8.54
C THR A 126 -6.26 -5.77 -9.39
N GLN A 127 -7.45 -6.35 -9.49
CA GLN A 127 -8.54 -5.79 -10.30
C GLN A 127 -9.08 -4.48 -9.75
N SER A 128 -9.15 -4.33 -8.43
CA SER A 128 -9.68 -3.15 -7.76
C SER A 128 -8.70 -1.97 -7.71
N CYS A 129 -7.42 -2.16 -8.05
CA CYS A 129 -6.43 -1.10 -7.93
C CYS A 129 -6.64 0.01 -8.98
N PRO A 130 -7.02 1.25 -8.59
CA PRO A 130 -7.33 2.32 -9.55
C PRO A 130 -6.10 2.79 -10.32
N LEU A 131 -4.91 2.76 -9.71
CA LEU A 131 -3.66 3.16 -10.35
C LEU A 131 -2.89 2.03 -11.02
N ARG A 132 -3.45 0.82 -11.06
CA ARG A 132 -2.78 -0.36 -11.60
C ARG A 132 -1.36 -0.51 -11.03
N ALA A 133 -1.27 -0.42 -9.71
CA ALA A 133 -0.02 -0.59 -8.98
C ALA A 133 0.38 -2.06 -8.82
N PHE A 134 -0.58 -2.98 -9.01
CA PHE A 134 -0.36 -4.42 -9.04
C PHE A 134 -0.35 -4.95 -10.46
N ASP A 135 0.50 -5.95 -10.65
CA ASP A 135 0.44 -6.89 -11.76
C ASP A 135 0.37 -8.30 -11.18
N PHE A 136 -0.18 -9.25 -11.92
CA PHE A 136 -0.34 -10.63 -11.47
C PHE A 136 -0.16 -11.57 -12.67
N GLY A 137 0.62 -12.62 -12.47
CA GLY A 137 0.89 -13.62 -13.49
C GLY A 137 2.01 -14.58 -13.06
N PRO A 138 2.46 -15.45 -13.96
CA PRO A 138 3.60 -16.32 -13.73
C PRO A 138 4.84 -15.51 -13.33
N ILE A 139 5.55 -15.99 -12.31
CA ILE A 139 6.66 -15.24 -11.71
C ILE A 139 7.77 -14.94 -12.71
N ASP A 140 8.07 -15.88 -13.62
CA ASP A 140 9.13 -15.70 -14.63
C ASP A 140 8.80 -14.55 -15.58
N GLY A 141 7.55 -14.43 -16.02
CA GLY A 141 7.12 -13.32 -16.86
C GLY A 141 7.13 -11.97 -16.13
N LEU A 142 6.86 -11.99 -14.82
CA LEU A 142 6.96 -10.78 -14.01
C LEU A 142 8.42 -10.38 -13.75
N VAL A 143 9.32 -11.36 -13.56
CA VAL A 143 10.78 -11.12 -13.45
C VAL A 143 11.33 -10.53 -14.74
N GLU A 144 10.94 -11.05 -15.89
CA GLU A 144 11.34 -10.49 -17.20
C GLU A 144 10.89 -9.04 -17.36
N LYS A 145 9.68 -8.71 -16.90
CA LYS A 145 9.07 -7.39 -17.07
C LYS A 145 9.57 -6.35 -16.07
N TYR A 146 9.83 -6.73 -14.82
CA TYR A 146 10.09 -5.81 -13.71
C TYR A 146 11.44 -6.01 -13.02
N GLY A 147 12.17 -7.07 -13.34
CA GLY A 147 13.38 -7.50 -12.63
C GLY A 147 13.06 -8.33 -11.38
N ASP A 148 14.06 -9.01 -10.84
CA ASP A 148 13.92 -9.89 -9.66
C ASP A 148 14.27 -9.18 -8.35
N VAL A 149 13.57 -8.10 -8.04
CA VAL A 149 13.68 -7.40 -6.75
C VAL A 149 12.55 -7.83 -5.84
N ARG A 150 12.86 -8.61 -4.80
CA ARG A 150 11.87 -9.23 -3.91
C ARG A 150 11.78 -8.58 -2.53
N TYR A 151 12.46 -7.49 -2.31
CA TYR A 151 12.45 -6.77 -1.02
C TYR A 151 12.69 -5.27 -1.22
N CYS A 152 12.36 -4.50 -0.21
CA CYS A 152 12.79 -3.11 -0.07
C CYS A 152 13.40 -2.89 1.32
N ALA A 153 14.04 -1.75 1.54
CA ALA A 153 14.68 -1.43 2.81
C ALA A 153 13.72 -1.64 4.01
N GLY A 154 14.18 -2.34 5.03
CA GLY A 154 13.37 -2.67 6.22
C GLY A 154 12.54 -3.95 6.12
N MET A 155 12.47 -4.60 4.95
CA MET A 155 11.82 -5.91 4.83
C MET A 155 12.76 -7.05 5.23
N PRO A 156 12.22 -8.22 5.62
CA PRO A 156 13.00 -9.43 5.82
C PRO A 156 13.77 -9.85 4.56
N ALA A 157 14.95 -10.43 4.75
CA ALA A 157 15.77 -10.93 3.67
C ALA A 157 15.04 -12.02 2.84
N PRO A 158 15.01 -11.90 1.51
CA PRO A 158 14.20 -12.79 0.67
C PRO A 158 14.74 -14.23 0.62
N GLU A 159 16.01 -14.45 0.91
CA GLU A 159 16.67 -15.76 0.87
C GLU A 159 16.05 -16.77 1.85
N ALA A 160 15.51 -16.27 2.97
CA ALA A 160 14.95 -17.12 4.02
C ALA A 160 13.67 -17.85 3.61
N THR A 161 12.85 -17.24 2.73
CA THR A 161 11.53 -17.78 2.37
C THR A 161 11.25 -17.76 0.88
N LYS A 162 12.09 -17.12 0.07
CA LYS A 162 11.93 -16.94 -1.36
C LYS A 162 10.51 -16.46 -1.72
N PRO A 163 10.16 -15.21 -1.38
CA PRO A 163 8.81 -14.70 -1.62
C PRO A 163 8.48 -14.65 -3.12
N SER A 164 7.32 -15.13 -3.50
CA SER A 164 6.79 -15.02 -4.88
C SER A 164 6.14 -13.65 -5.08
N TYR A 165 6.85 -12.59 -4.74
CA TYR A 165 6.40 -11.20 -4.82
C TYR A 165 7.54 -10.32 -5.29
N ILE A 166 7.30 -9.57 -6.37
CA ILE A 166 8.29 -8.64 -6.95
C ILE A 166 7.90 -7.23 -6.56
N ILE A 167 8.87 -6.47 -6.11
CA ILE A 167 8.72 -5.04 -5.78
C ILE A 167 9.41 -4.24 -6.88
N TRP A 168 8.62 -3.52 -7.65
CA TRP A 168 9.17 -2.59 -8.62
C TRP A 168 9.49 -1.28 -7.92
N ASN A 169 10.77 -1.03 -7.69
CA ASN A 169 11.24 0.16 -7.03
C ASN A 169 10.81 1.44 -7.77
N PRO A 170 10.51 2.51 -7.03
CA PRO A 170 10.20 3.78 -7.64
C PRO A 170 11.36 4.24 -8.52
N ARG A 171 11.03 4.80 -9.66
CA ARG A 171 12.04 5.50 -10.49
C ARG A 171 12.69 6.59 -9.66
N GLU A 172 13.99 6.82 -9.85
CA GLU A 172 14.62 8.03 -9.33
C GLU A 172 13.81 9.22 -9.81
N LYS A 173 13.22 9.93 -8.86
CA LYS A 173 12.51 11.17 -9.19
C LYS A 173 13.58 12.20 -9.51
N THR A 174 13.47 12.80 -10.67
CA THR A 174 14.17 14.06 -10.95
C THR A 174 13.89 15.00 -9.77
N PRO A 175 14.91 15.61 -9.15
CA PRO A 175 14.67 16.59 -8.10
C PRO A 175 13.64 17.58 -8.59
N LEU A 176 12.62 17.85 -7.79
CA LEU A 176 11.69 18.94 -8.07
C LEU A 176 12.56 20.19 -8.24
N LEU A 177 12.40 20.86 -9.35
CA LEU A 177 13.02 22.18 -9.52
C LEU A 177 12.63 22.99 -8.28
N PRO A 178 13.57 23.69 -7.63
CA PRO A 178 13.24 24.52 -6.50
C PRO A 178 12.10 25.45 -6.95
N TYR A 179 10.98 25.39 -6.24
CA TYR A 179 9.85 26.26 -6.51
C TYR A 179 10.27 27.69 -6.19
N ASP A 180 10.39 28.53 -7.20
CA ASP A 180 10.63 29.94 -7.05
C ASP A 180 9.27 30.66 -7.00
N ALA A 181 8.85 31.01 -5.78
CA ALA A 181 7.55 31.68 -5.57
C ALA A 181 7.50 33.05 -6.22
N ASP A 182 8.61 33.81 -6.20
CA ASP A 182 8.67 35.15 -6.80
C ASP A 182 8.56 35.08 -8.32
N GLU A 183 9.22 34.09 -8.94
CA GLU A 183 9.12 33.86 -10.38
C GLU A 183 7.72 33.39 -10.79
N ALA A 184 7.08 32.54 -9.97
CA ALA A 184 5.71 32.11 -10.23
C ALA A 184 4.71 33.26 -10.16
N ILE A 185 4.87 34.17 -9.19
CA ILE A 185 4.06 35.39 -9.06
C ILE A 185 4.30 36.30 -10.25
N ARG A 186 5.56 36.54 -10.63
CA ARG A 186 5.93 37.34 -11.80
C ARG A 186 5.32 36.80 -13.10
N LEU A 187 5.38 35.51 -13.31
CA LEU A 187 4.80 34.85 -14.48
C LEU A 187 3.27 34.93 -14.48
N ASN A 188 2.64 34.82 -13.32
CA ASN A 188 1.19 35.04 -13.18
C ASN A 188 0.78 36.48 -13.51
N GLN A 189 1.54 37.47 -13.06
CA GLN A 189 1.30 38.87 -13.39
C GLN A 189 1.48 39.18 -14.92
N GLN A 190 2.33 38.42 -15.61
CA GLN A 190 2.55 38.53 -17.04
C GLN A 190 1.51 37.80 -17.89
N ARG A 191 0.64 37.01 -17.27
CA ARG A 191 -0.29 36.11 -17.98
C ARG A 191 -1.33 36.85 -18.86
N GLY A 192 -1.51 38.14 -18.67
CA GLY A 192 -2.47 38.91 -19.42
C GLY A 192 -3.93 38.52 -19.13
N ASP A 193 -4.79 38.82 -20.07
CA ASP A 193 -6.22 38.54 -19.95
C ASP A 193 -6.48 37.03 -19.90
N LEU A 194 -7.06 36.55 -18.82
CA LEU A 194 -7.42 35.15 -18.61
C LEU A 194 -8.81 34.79 -19.16
N GLY A 195 -9.43 35.70 -19.89
CA GLY A 195 -10.76 35.52 -20.43
C GLY A 195 -11.84 35.41 -19.36
N THR A 196 -12.89 34.65 -19.66
CA THR A 196 -14.07 34.51 -18.79
C THR A 196 -13.88 33.48 -17.65
N MET A 197 -12.67 32.95 -17.46
CA MET A 197 -12.42 31.94 -16.43
C MET A 197 -12.36 32.51 -15.01
N PHE A 198 -12.12 33.82 -14.88
CA PHE A 198 -12.06 34.56 -13.62
C PHE A 198 -12.76 35.90 -13.78
N GLU A 199 -13.44 36.39 -12.73
CA GLU A 199 -14.20 37.67 -12.82
C GLU A 199 -13.29 38.87 -13.00
N SER A 200 -12.05 38.84 -12.49
CA SER A 200 -11.01 39.82 -12.80
C SER A 200 -9.60 39.24 -12.68
N ALA A 201 -8.63 39.86 -13.40
CA ALA A 201 -7.21 39.54 -13.27
C ALA A 201 -6.66 39.94 -11.86
N GLU A 202 -7.40 40.80 -11.13
CA GLU A 202 -7.03 41.24 -9.78
C GLU A 202 -7.30 40.16 -8.73
N ASP A 203 -8.26 39.30 -8.96
CA ASP A 203 -8.54 38.13 -8.09
C ASP A 203 -7.35 37.15 -7.99
N LEU A 204 -6.42 37.22 -8.94
CA LEU A 204 -5.19 36.42 -8.96
C LEU A 204 -3.95 37.19 -8.48
N LYS A 205 -4.06 38.51 -8.24
CA LYS A 205 -2.91 39.37 -7.92
C LYS A 205 -2.77 39.66 -6.45
N THR A 206 -3.80 39.47 -5.65
CA THR A 206 -3.78 39.81 -4.23
C THR A 206 -3.65 38.56 -3.38
N PHE A 207 -2.41 38.16 -3.13
CA PHE A 207 -2.13 37.38 -1.93
C PHE A 207 -2.01 38.34 -0.76
N ASP A 208 -2.68 38.09 0.35
CA ASP A 208 -2.48 38.83 1.57
C ASP A 208 -0.98 38.87 1.89
N GLU A 209 -0.51 40.07 2.28
CA GLU A 209 0.90 40.31 2.58
C GLU A 209 1.39 39.29 3.61
N GLY A 210 2.33 38.41 3.22
CA GLY A 210 2.86 37.33 4.04
C GLY A 210 2.26 35.97 3.83
N THR A 211 1.37 35.75 2.85
CA THR A 211 0.79 34.43 2.52
C THR A 211 1.84 33.48 1.93
N ILE A 212 2.84 34.01 1.21
CA ILE A 212 3.95 33.22 0.69
C ILE A 212 5.26 33.83 1.21
N ARG A 213 5.82 33.26 2.24
CA ARG A 213 7.21 33.50 2.63
C ARG A 213 8.06 32.34 2.16
N ARG A 214 9.22 32.65 1.60
CA ARG A 214 10.16 31.73 0.93
C ARG A 214 10.54 30.48 1.74
N ASN A 215 10.35 30.48 3.05
CA ASN A 215 10.77 29.42 3.97
C ASN A 215 9.80 29.14 5.13
N GLU A 216 8.60 29.68 5.11
CA GLU A 216 7.63 29.43 6.18
C GLU A 216 6.27 29.07 5.59
N LEU A 217 5.90 27.81 5.72
CA LEU A 217 4.51 27.37 5.58
C LEU A 217 3.74 27.95 6.78
N LYS A 218 2.95 28.99 6.54
CA LYS A 218 2.02 29.48 7.55
C LYS A 218 0.82 28.53 7.56
N MET A 219 0.84 27.57 8.46
CA MET A 219 -0.32 26.69 8.65
C MET A 219 -1.47 27.52 9.22
N LYS A 220 -2.69 27.25 8.73
CA LYS A 220 -3.92 27.87 9.26
C LYS A 220 -4.17 27.51 10.73
N HIS A 221 -3.46 26.54 11.26
CA HIS A 221 -3.53 26.04 12.62
C HIS A 221 -2.13 26.03 13.23
N ASP A 222 -2.04 26.31 14.53
CA ASP A 222 -0.77 26.44 15.25
C ASP A 222 0.01 25.12 15.38
N SER A 223 -0.68 23.98 15.16
CA SER A 223 -0.08 22.65 15.16
C SER A 223 -0.80 21.70 14.24
N VAL A 224 -0.10 20.62 13.84
CA VAL A 224 -0.70 19.50 13.09
C VAL A 224 -1.84 18.86 13.88
N ILE A 225 -1.73 18.82 15.21
CA ILE A 225 -2.77 18.26 16.09
C ILE A 225 -4.05 19.12 16.02
N ASP A 226 -3.92 20.44 15.97
CA ASP A 226 -5.06 21.34 15.88
C ASP A 226 -5.72 21.28 14.51
N LEU A 227 -4.93 21.12 13.44
CA LEU A 227 -5.44 20.82 12.11
C LEU A 227 -6.23 19.50 12.10
N MET A 228 -5.70 18.44 12.70
CA MET A 228 -6.38 17.14 12.78
C MET A 228 -7.66 17.19 13.63
N ARG A 229 -7.69 18.00 14.67
CA ARG A 229 -8.89 18.22 15.51
C ARG A 229 -9.95 19.01 14.76
N ALA A 230 -9.57 20.05 14.03
CA ALA A 230 -10.46 20.86 13.22
C ALA A 230 -11.12 20.03 12.10
N THR A 231 -10.34 19.23 11.38
CA THR A 231 -10.86 18.38 10.30
C THR A 231 -11.70 17.20 10.81
N ARG A 232 -11.56 16.80 12.07
CA ARG A 232 -12.40 15.75 12.66
C ARG A 232 -13.85 16.18 12.87
N ASN A 233 -14.09 17.47 13.07
CA ASN A 233 -15.43 18.02 13.29
C ASN A 233 -16.19 18.29 11.98
N ASP A 234 -15.50 18.37 10.85
CA ASP A 234 -16.10 18.63 9.54
C ASP A 234 -16.63 17.33 8.85
N MET A 235 -16.42 16.16 9.48
CA MET A 235 -16.87 14.86 8.99
C MET A 235 -17.97 14.21 9.86
N ALA A 236 -18.59 14.95 10.75
CA ALA A 236 -19.68 14.50 11.61
C ALA A 236 -21.06 14.91 11.06
#